data_c2a029ef33847161f78b7fead2c6ca78
#
_entry.id   c2a029ef33847161f78b7fead2c6ca78
#
_cell.length_a   1.000
_cell.length_b   1.000
_cell.length_c   1.000
_cell.angle_alpha   90.00
_cell.angle_beta   90.00
_cell.angle_gamma   90.00
#
_symmetry.space_group_name_H-M   'P 1'
#
loop_
_entity.id
_entity.type
_entity.pdbx_description
1 polymer ?
#
loop_
_entity_poly.entity_id
_entity_poly.type
_entity_poly.pdbx_seq_one_letter_code
_entity_poly.pdbx_strand_id
1 'polypeptide(L)'
;MASMQEDDKPWKTDLARKSAQRREQVLHEVEETIRKAPSFEEALRQAVEIMKRRFARYSAITAYVADGEELAVHTSLDRPSGPERVGSTGGPVADAAQGHVPTVVSDLAARPEWAAVGLTTGSAMVSPVRTEAGLWAILEVWSDFRDAFTVQDSKMLGKVTLALAKKTPAA
;
A
#
# COMPACT_ATOMS: atom_id res chain seq x y z
N MET A 1 30.48 3.92 33.69
CA MET A 1 29.23 3.27 33.27
C MET A 1 28.88 3.73 31.86
N ALA A 2 28.82 2.80 30.93
CA ALA A 2 28.32 3.11 29.60
C ALA A 2 26.82 3.45 29.73
N SER A 3 26.41 4.63 29.25
CA SER A 3 25.00 4.94 29.13
C SER A 3 24.40 4.01 28.07
N MET A 4 23.38 3.27 28.40
CA MET A 4 22.57 2.53 27.45
C MET A 4 22.13 3.49 26.35
N GLN A 5 22.49 3.20 25.12
CA GLN A 5 22.02 3.99 23.99
C GLN A 5 20.49 3.93 23.96
N GLU A 6 19.86 5.02 23.53
CA GLU A 6 18.40 5.15 23.56
C GLU A 6 17.69 4.05 22.75
N ASP A 7 18.39 3.44 21.77
CA ASP A 7 17.89 2.36 20.93
C ASP A 7 17.93 0.97 21.60
N ASP A 8 18.68 0.82 22.70
CA ASP A 8 18.84 -0.46 23.42
C ASP A 8 17.81 -0.66 24.56
N LYS A 9 16.80 0.20 24.65
CA LYS A 9 15.78 0.08 25.70
C LYS A 9 14.88 -1.13 25.46
N PRO A 10 14.69 -2.02 26.47
CA PRO A 10 13.90 -3.25 26.28
C PRO A 10 12.49 -3.04 25.77
N TRP A 11 11.84 -1.94 26.13
CA TRP A 11 10.48 -1.64 25.67
C TRP A 11 10.43 -1.31 24.16
N LYS A 12 11.46 -0.69 23.58
CA LYS A 12 11.54 -0.43 22.13
C LYS A 12 11.64 -1.75 21.35
N THR A 13 12.46 -2.68 21.86
CA THR A 13 12.57 -4.02 21.26
C THR A 13 11.25 -4.77 21.36
N ASP A 14 10.53 -4.66 22.47
CA ASP A 14 9.24 -5.32 22.66
C ASP A 14 8.17 -4.73 21.73
N LEU A 15 8.12 -3.40 21.56
CA LEU A 15 7.21 -2.75 20.62
C LEU A 15 7.51 -3.14 19.18
N ALA A 16 8.78 -3.18 18.77
CA ALA A 16 9.19 -3.61 17.45
C ALA A 16 8.77 -5.07 17.16
N ARG A 17 8.95 -5.95 18.15
CA ARG A 17 8.53 -7.35 18.07
C ARG A 17 7.02 -7.48 17.93
N LYS A 18 6.23 -6.75 18.71
CA LYS A 18 4.77 -6.75 18.63
C LYS A 18 4.27 -6.23 17.28
N SER A 19 4.90 -5.17 16.76
CA SER A 19 4.58 -4.63 15.44
C SER A 19 4.89 -5.63 14.33
N ALA A 20 6.02 -6.33 14.42
CA ALA A 20 6.40 -7.37 13.46
C ALA A 20 5.41 -8.55 13.49
N GLN A 21 5.02 -9.02 14.68
CA GLN A 21 4.02 -10.08 14.85
C GLN A 21 2.67 -9.68 14.27
N ARG A 22 2.25 -8.43 14.50
CA ARG A 22 1.00 -7.92 13.95
C ARG A 22 1.01 -7.89 12.44
N ARG A 23 2.10 -7.39 11.82
CA ARG A 23 2.23 -7.39 10.35
C ARG A 23 2.17 -8.80 9.78
N GLU A 24 2.84 -9.75 10.41
CA GLU A 24 2.83 -11.15 10.00
C GLU A 24 1.44 -11.76 10.08
N GLN A 25 0.71 -11.53 11.17
CA GLN A 25 -0.66 -12.01 11.35
C GLN A 25 -1.62 -11.41 10.31
N VAL A 26 -1.51 -10.11 10.05
CA VAL A 26 -2.35 -9.43 9.05
C VAL A 26 -2.02 -9.91 7.65
N LEU A 27 -0.74 -10.07 7.32
CA LEU A 27 -0.30 -10.60 6.04
C LEU A 27 -0.88 -11.99 5.80
N HIS A 28 -0.82 -12.88 6.79
CA HIS A 28 -1.38 -14.22 6.68
C HIS A 28 -2.91 -14.16 6.43
N GLU A 29 -3.63 -13.33 7.17
CA GLU A 29 -5.08 -13.12 6.98
C GLU A 29 -5.39 -12.64 5.56
N VAL A 30 -4.64 -11.65 5.07
CA VAL A 30 -4.82 -11.10 3.72
C VAL A 30 -4.51 -12.15 2.65
N GLU A 31 -3.39 -12.85 2.77
CA GLU A 31 -3.00 -13.88 1.79
C GLU A 31 -4.03 -15.02 1.71
N GLU A 32 -4.53 -15.49 2.85
CA GLU A 32 -5.58 -16.51 2.90
C GLU A 32 -6.89 -16.01 2.26
N THR A 33 -7.26 -14.77 2.54
CA THR A 33 -8.46 -14.15 1.97
C THR A 33 -8.34 -14.00 0.45
N ILE A 34 -7.20 -13.54 -0.03
CA ILE A 34 -6.91 -13.45 -1.47
C ILE A 34 -7.03 -14.83 -2.13
N ARG A 35 -6.41 -15.82 -1.52
CA ARG A 35 -6.43 -17.20 -2.07
C ARG A 35 -7.85 -17.75 -2.21
N LYS A 36 -8.71 -17.46 -1.26
CA LYS A 36 -10.10 -17.97 -1.21
C LYS A 36 -11.09 -17.12 -2.01
N ALA A 37 -10.72 -15.90 -2.37
CA ALA A 37 -11.63 -15.00 -3.09
C ALA A 37 -12.04 -15.59 -4.45
N PRO A 38 -13.30 -15.37 -4.89
CA PRO A 38 -13.79 -15.93 -6.14
C PRO A 38 -13.24 -15.28 -7.40
N SER A 39 -12.70 -14.06 -7.28
CA SER A 39 -12.15 -13.30 -8.40
C SER A 39 -11.00 -12.39 -7.93
N PHE A 40 -10.25 -11.86 -8.90
CA PHE A 40 -9.22 -10.86 -8.65
C PHE A 40 -9.81 -9.58 -8.05
N GLU A 41 -10.92 -9.10 -8.59
CA GLU A 41 -11.59 -7.88 -8.13
C GLU A 41 -12.07 -8.01 -6.68
N GLU A 42 -12.63 -9.16 -6.35
CA GLU A 42 -13.08 -9.42 -4.98
C GLU A 42 -11.89 -9.59 -4.01
N ALA A 43 -10.82 -10.25 -4.47
CA ALA A 43 -9.57 -10.35 -3.70
C ALA A 43 -8.98 -8.97 -3.39
N LEU A 44 -8.97 -8.10 -4.38
CA LEU A 44 -8.47 -6.73 -4.24
C LEU A 44 -9.29 -5.93 -3.23
N ARG A 45 -10.62 -5.99 -3.33
CA ARG A 45 -11.54 -5.32 -2.41
C ARG A 45 -11.34 -5.81 -0.97
N GLN A 46 -11.33 -7.11 -0.78
CA GLN A 46 -11.18 -7.71 0.55
C GLN A 46 -9.83 -7.42 1.19
N ALA A 47 -8.75 -7.43 0.40
CA ALA A 47 -7.42 -7.08 0.88
C ALA A 47 -7.38 -5.63 1.40
N VAL A 48 -7.95 -4.69 0.66
CA VAL A 48 -8.06 -3.29 1.05
C VAL A 48 -8.83 -3.14 2.37
N GLU A 49 -9.97 -3.80 2.49
CA GLU A 49 -10.80 -3.74 3.69
C GLU A 49 -10.09 -4.29 4.94
N ILE A 50 -9.39 -5.42 4.82
CA ILE A 50 -8.64 -6.01 5.93
C ILE A 50 -7.53 -5.07 6.38
N MET A 51 -6.71 -4.58 5.46
CA MET A 51 -5.60 -3.70 5.79
C MET A 51 -6.07 -2.41 6.44
N LYS A 52 -7.14 -1.79 5.92
CA LYS A 52 -7.71 -0.57 6.50
C LYS A 52 -8.21 -0.80 7.92
N ARG A 53 -8.87 -1.90 8.16
CA ARG A 53 -9.40 -2.26 9.49
C ARG A 53 -8.30 -2.58 10.50
N ARG A 54 -7.23 -3.22 10.05
CA ARG A 54 -6.18 -3.76 10.93
C ARG A 54 -5.09 -2.75 11.27
N PHE A 55 -4.90 -1.70 10.48
CA PHE A 55 -3.85 -0.70 10.69
C PHE A 55 -4.45 0.69 10.88
N ALA A 56 -4.47 1.16 12.14
CA ALA A 56 -5.05 2.47 12.49
C ALA A 56 -4.35 3.65 11.79
N ARG A 57 -3.05 3.55 11.51
CA ARG A 57 -2.29 4.61 10.82
C ARG A 57 -2.47 4.63 9.30
N TYR A 58 -3.16 3.64 8.74
CA TYR A 58 -3.59 3.68 7.35
C TYR A 58 -4.84 4.56 7.28
N SER A 59 -4.63 5.86 7.07
CA SER A 59 -5.74 6.83 7.03
C SER A 59 -6.65 6.59 5.85
N ALA A 60 -6.09 6.19 4.70
CA ALA A 60 -6.84 5.76 3.53
C ALA A 60 -6.10 4.67 2.77
N ILE A 61 -6.86 3.83 2.07
CA ILE A 61 -6.32 2.89 1.08
C ILE A 61 -7.16 3.02 -0.19
N THR A 62 -6.48 3.11 -1.33
CA THR A 62 -7.09 3.14 -2.64
C THR A 62 -6.49 2.05 -3.52
N ALA A 63 -7.36 1.26 -4.14
CA ALA A 63 -6.97 0.32 -5.17
C ALA A 63 -7.40 0.87 -6.52
N TYR A 64 -6.45 1.03 -7.43
CA TYR A 64 -6.68 1.37 -8.83
C TYR A 64 -6.58 0.11 -9.67
N VAL A 65 -7.42 -0.03 -10.67
CA VAL A 65 -7.36 -1.12 -11.64
C VAL A 65 -7.03 -0.54 -13.02
N ALA A 66 -6.13 -1.21 -13.73
CA ALA A 66 -5.74 -0.81 -15.06
C ALA A 66 -6.92 -0.98 -16.05
N ASP A 67 -7.20 0.06 -16.81
CA ASP A 67 -8.27 0.12 -17.79
C ASP A 67 -7.77 0.89 -19.03
N GLY A 68 -7.20 0.17 -19.98
CA GLY A 68 -6.55 0.77 -21.14
C GLY A 68 -5.35 1.62 -20.73
N GLU A 69 -5.36 2.88 -21.12
CA GLU A 69 -4.30 3.85 -20.77
C GLU A 69 -4.57 4.60 -19.47
N GLU A 70 -5.57 4.17 -18.70
CA GLU A 70 -5.95 4.77 -17.45
C GLU A 70 -5.91 3.78 -16.28
N LEU A 71 -5.90 4.34 -15.10
CA LEU A 71 -6.12 3.65 -13.83
C LEU A 71 -7.43 4.16 -13.25
N ALA A 72 -8.37 3.27 -13.03
CA ALA A 72 -9.66 3.60 -12.44
C ALA A 72 -9.69 3.19 -10.98
N VAL A 73 -10.25 4.03 -10.11
CA VAL A 73 -10.49 3.66 -8.71
C VAL A 73 -11.49 2.51 -8.68
N HIS A 74 -11.07 1.40 -8.11
CA HIS A 74 -11.89 0.21 -7.90
C HIS A 74 -12.49 0.16 -6.50
N THR A 75 -11.64 0.30 -5.50
CA THR A 75 -12.04 0.31 -4.08
C THR A 75 -11.25 1.41 -3.38
N SER A 76 -11.95 2.24 -2.64
CA SER A 76 -11.31 3.31 -1.88
C SER A 76 -11.99 3.47 -0.53
N LEU A 77 -11.19 3.48 0.52
CA LEU A 77 -11.65 3.67 1.89
C LEU A 77 -11.01 4.93 2.47
N ASP A 78 -11.85 5.90 2.84
CA ASP A 78 -11.47 7.17 3.48
C ASP A 78 -10.49 8.03 2.67
N ARG A 79 -10.48 7.86 1.35
CA ARG A 79 -9.62 8.61 0.44
C ARG A 79 -9.94 10.11 0.50
N PRO A 80 -8.93 10.98 0.58
CA PRO A 80 -9.13 12.40 0.33
C PRO A 80 -9.71 12.65 -1.07
N SER A 81 -10.35 13.79 -1.26
CA SER A 81 -10.92 14.17 -2.54
C SER A 81 -9.87 14.12 -3.66
N GLY A 82 -10.18 13.45 -4.75
CA GLY A 82 -9.29 13.29 -5.90
C GLY A 82 -10.04 12.66 -7.08
N PRO A 83 -9.38 12.58 -8.25
CA PRO A 83 -10.02 12.03 -9.44
C PRO A 83 -10.27 10.53 -9.34
N GLU A 84 -11.35 10.07 -9.94
CA GLU A 84 -11.70 8.64 -10.02
C GLU A 84 -10.88 7.88 -11.08
N ARG A 85 -10.26 8.61 -12.00
CA ARG A 85 -9.42 8.06 -13.05
C ARG A 85 -8.16 8.90 -13.18
N VAL A 86 -7.02 8.23 -13.36
CA VAL A 86 -5.72 8.86 -13.60
C VAL A 86 -5.02 8.13 -14.74
N GLY A 87 -4.05 8.77 -15.38
CA GLY A 87 -3.27 8.12 -16.42
C GLY A 87 -2.44 6.96 -15.88
N SER A 88 -2.27 5.92 -16.68
CA SER A 88 -1.37 4.79 -16.36
C SER A 88 0.10 5.10 -16.66
N THR A 89 0.36 6.23 -17.31
CA THR A 89 1.69 6.77 -17.58
C THR A 89 1.72 8.25 -17.24
N GLY A 90 2.81 8.71 -16.65
CA GLY A 90 2.92 10.08 -16.18
C GLY A 90 1.98 10.38 -15.01
N GLY A 91 2.48 11.10 -14.04
CA GLY A 91 1.78 11.39 -12.81
C GLY A 91 2.26 10.55 -11.62
N PRO A 92 1.95 10.99 -10.40
CA PRO A 92 2.63 10.48 -9.21
C PRO A 92 2.35 9.01 -8.92
N VAL A 93 1.12 8.55 -9.12
CA VAL A 93 0.73 7.15 -8.84
C VAL A 93 1.37 6.22 -9.86
N ALA A 94 1.26 6.55 -11.14
CA ALA A 94 1.85 5.75 -12.22
C ALA A 94 3.38 5.71 -12.12
N ASP A 95 4.02 6.85 -11.83
CA ASP A 95 5.47 6.94 -11.67
C ASP A 95 5.96 6.10 -10.48
N ALA A 96 5.26 6.14 -9.36
CA ALA A 96 5.58 5.33 -8.18
C ALA A 96 5.42 3.82 -8.44
N ALA A 97 4.56 3.45 -9.37
CA ALA A 97 4.25 2.05 -9.69
C ALA A 97 5.02 1.49 -10.89
N GLN A 98 5.97 2.23 -11.45
CA GLN A 98 6.75 1.76 -12.61
C GLN A 98 7.67 0.59 -12.31
N GLY A 99 8.15 0.48 -11.06
CA GLY A 99 8.98 -0.64 -10.61
C GLY A 99 8.17 -1.90 -10.34
N HIS A 100 8.87 -2.90 -9.78
CA HIS A 100 8.25 -4.14 -9.29
C HIS A 100 8.19 -4.19 -7.76
N VAL A 101 8.61 -3.12 -7.10
CA VAL A 101 8.69 -3.01 -5.64
C VAL A 101 7.90 -1.79 -5.16
N PRO A 102 7.45 -1.80 -3.90
CA PRO A 102 6.76 -0.63 -3.34
C PRO A 102 7.63 0.61 -3.30
N THR A 103 7.01 1.76 -3.49
CA THR A 103 7.61 3.08 -3.32
C THR A 103 7.01 3.76 -2.10
N VAL A 104 7.86 4.35 -1.25
CA VAL A 104 7.44 5.12 -0.08
C VAL A 104 7.72 6.60 -0.31
N VAL A 105 6.70 7.44 -0.08
CA VAL A 105 6.82 8.89 -0.07
C VAL A 105 6.69 9.36 1.38
N SER A 106 7.80 9.73 2.00
CA SER A 106 7.86 10.04 3.44
C SER A 106 7.22 11.37 3.81
N ASP A 107 7.24 12.34 2.90
CA ASP A 107 6.68 13.67 3.11
C ASP A 107 6.00 14.17 1.83
N LEU A 108 4.69 14.06 1.79
CA LEU A 108 3.88 14.49 0.63
C LEU A 108 3.88 16.02 0.46
N ALA A 109 4.06 16.78 1.53
CA ALA A 109 4.16 18.24 1.43
C ALA A 109 5.38 18.70 0.63
N ALA A 110 6.44 17.88 0.58
CA ALA A 110 7.64 18.11 -0.23
C ALA A 110 7.50 17.58 -1.67
N ARG A 111 6.36 17.01 -2.01
CA ARG A 111 6.08 16.38 -3.31
C ARG A 111 4.77 16.94 -3.89
N PRO A 112 4.82 18.19 -4.42
CA PRO A 112 3.60 18.90 -4.84
C PRO A 112 2.84 18.22 -5.99
N GLU A 113 3.49 17.36 -6.78
CA GLU A 113 2.85 16.58 -7.83
C GLU A 113 1.73 15.66 -7.32
N TRP A 114 1.81 15.23 -6.05
CA TRP A 114 0.79 14.36 -5.45
C TRP A 114 -0.55 15.07 -5.18
N ALA A 115 -0.57 16.41 -5.21
CA ALA A 115 -1.82 17.16 -5.12
C ALA A 115 -2.81 16.81 -6.26
N ALA A 116 -2.30 16.37 -7.41
CA ALA A 116 -3.14 15.94 -8.53
C ALA A 116 -4.05 14.75 -8.20
N VAL A 117 -3.67 13.95 -7.20
CA VAL A 117 -4.48 12.81 -6.72
C VAL A 117 -5.07 13.07 -5.33
N GLY A 118 -5.05 14.32 -4.86
CA GLY A 118 -5.64 14.74 -3.60
C GLY A 118 -4.77 14.51 -2.36
N LEU A 119 -3.49 14.17 -2.53
CA LEU A 119 -2.56 13.90 -1.43
C LEU A 119 -1.58 15.06 -1.28
N THR A 120 -1.81 15.94 -0.30
CA THR A 120 -1.04 17.16 -0.09
C THR A 120 -0.20 17.15 1.18
N THR A 121 -0.53 16.30 2.15
CA THR A 121 0.17 16.19 3.45
C THR A 121 0.29 14.73 3.86
N GLY A 122 1.13 14.46 4.85
CA GLY A 122 1.35 13.11 5.36
C GLY A 122 2.37 12.32 4.57
N SER A 123 2.16 11.02 4.48
CA SER A 123 3.01 10.08 3.76
C SER A 123 2.18 9.05 3.00
N ALA A 124 2.79 8.40 2.03
CA ALA A 124 2.13 7.36 1.24
C ALA A 124 3.10 6.23 0.91
N MET A 125 2.55 5.06 0.65
CA MET A 125 3.26 3.98 -0.01
C MET A 125 2.39 3.43 -1.14
N VAL A 126 3.03 3.05 -2.23
CA VAL A 126 2.39 2.61 -3.47
C VAL A 126 3.04 1.33 -3.92
N SER A 127 2.27 0.33 -4.25
CA SER A 127 2.78 -0.94 -4.78
C SER A 127 1.98 -1.40 -5.99
N PRO A 128 2.64 -1.80 -7.08
CA PRO A 128 1.96 -2.33 -8.25
C PRO A 128 1.62 -3.80 -8.11
N VAL A 129 0.52 -4.21 -8.71
CA VAL A 129 0.19 -5.61 -9.00
C VAL A 129 0.55 -5.84 -10.46
N ARG A 130 1.68 -6.51 -10.70
CA ARG A 130 2.21 -6.78 -12.03
C ARG A 130 2.39 -8.26 -12.29
N THR A 131 2.17 -8.64 -13.54
CA THR A 131 2.52 -9.94 -14.08
C THR A 131 3.33 -9.73 -15.36
N GLU A 132 3.73 -10.82 -16.02
CA GLU A 132 4.36 -10.75 -17.32
C GLU A 132 3.44 -10.09 -18.38
N ALA A 133 2.12 -10.16 -18.19
CA ALA A 133 1.14 -9.50 -19.06
C ALA A 133 1.06 -7.97 -18.86
N GLY A 134 1.68 -7.44 -17.80
CA GLY A 134 1.72 -6.02 -17.52
C GLY A 134 1.13 -5.63 -16.17
N LEU A 135 0.68 -4.38 -16.07
CA LEU A 135 0.10 -3.81 -14.87
C LEU A 135 -1.38 -4.16 -14.77
N TRP A 136 -1.80 -4.73 -13.64
CA TRP A 136 -3.19 -5.08 -13.35
C TRP A 136 -3.86 -4.09 -12.40
N ALA A 137 -3.14 -3.67 -11.37
CA ALA A 137 -3.68 -2.80 -10.33
C ALA A 137 -2.55 -2.08 -9.58
N ILE A 138 -2.92 -1.09 -8.79
CA ILE A 138 -2.03 -0.38 -7.88
C ILE A 138 -2.72 -0.25 -6.54
N LEU A 139 -2.02 -0.56 -5.46
CA LEU A 139 -2.42 -0.24 -4.10
C LEU A 139 -1.70 1.02 -3.64
N GLU A 140 -2.47 1.99 -3.15
CA GLU A 140 -1.98 3.24 -2.57
C GLU A 140 -2.46 3.32 -1.12
N VAL A 141 -1.53 3.42 -0.19
CA VAL A 141 -1.81 3.60 1.25
C VAL A 141 -1.38 4.98 1.66
N TRP A 142 -2.27 5.73 2.29
CA TRP A 142 -2.00 7.07 2.75
C TRP A 142 -2.14 7.17 4.28
N SER A 143 -1.27 7.98 4.90
CA SER A 143 -1.36 8.36 6.31
C SER A 143 -1.32 9.88 6.45
N ASP A 144 -2.09 10.41 7.40
CA ASP A 144 -2.06 11.82 7.78
C ASP A 144 -0.69 12.26 8.30
N PHE A 145 0.12 11.31 8.78
CA PHE A 145 1.41 11.58 9.39
C PHE A 145 2.54 11.42 8.39
N ARG A 146 3.54 12.31 8.49
CA ARG A 146 4.81 12.12 7.79
C ARG A 146 5.54 10.91 8.36
N ASP A 147 6.36 10.27 7.54
CA ASP A 147 7.20 9.14 7.93
C ASP A 147 6.43 8.01 8.63
N ALA A 148 5.15 7.80 8.24
CA ALA A 148 4.29 6.81 8.87
C ALA A 148 4.67 5.36 8.51
N PHE A 149 5.40 5.15 7.41
CA PHE A 149 5.68 3.83 6.88
C PHE A 149 7.15 3.48 6.97
N THR A 150 7.44 2.31 7.54
CA THR A 150 8.79 1.75 7.63
C THR A 150 9.09 0.88 6.40
N VAL A 151 10.35 0.47 6.27
CA VAL A 151 10.76 -0.53 5.27
C VAL A 151 9.96 -1.83 5.44
N GLN A 152 9.63 -2.22 6.67
CA GLN A 152 8.86 -3.43 6.93
C GLN A 152 7.41 -3.30 6.48
N ASP A 153 6.82 -2.11 6.59
CA ASP A 153 5.47 -1.85 6.08
C ASP A 153 5.44 -1.95 4.54
N SER A 154 6.42 -1.38 3.87
CA SER A 154 6.52 -1.47 2.41
C SER A 154 6.76 -2.90 1.93
N LYS A 155 7.59 -3.68 2.62
CA LYS A 155 7.80 -5.10 2.32
C LYS A 155 6.51 -5.90 2.47
N MET A 156 5.72 -5.63 3.49
CA MET A 156 4.41 -6.26 3.67
C MET A 156 3.46 -5.93 2.51
N LEU A 157 3.39 -4.67 2.12
CA LEU A 157 2.57 -4.25 0.98
C LEU A 157 3.01 -4.96 -0.31
N GLY A 158 4.31 -5.09 -0.54
CA GLY A 158 4.86 -5.83 -1.67
C GLY A 158 4.45 -7.30 -1.69
N LYS A 159 4.39 -7.95 -0.52
CA LYS A 159 3.90 -9.34 -0.41
C LYS A 159 2.40 -9.44 -0.70
N VAL A 160 1.62 -8.46 -0.29
CA VAL A 160 0.18 -8.40 -0.62
C VAL A 160 -0.01 -8.27 -2.12
N THR A 161 0.68 -7.35 -2.76
CA THR A 161 0.56 -7.17 -4.22
C THR A 161 1.08 -8.38 -5.00
N LEU A 162 2.10 -9.08 -4.48
CA LEU A 162 2.56 -10.34 -5.06
C LEU A 162 1.49 -11.43 -4.97
N ALA A 163 0.80 -11.55 -3.84
CA ALA A 163 -0.32 -12.49 -3.68
C ALA A 163 -1.47 -12.17 -4.63
N LEU A 164 -1.79 -10.88 -4.80
CA LEU A 164 -2.80 -10.42 -5.76
C LEU A 164 -2.39 -10.74 -7.20
N ALA A 165 -1.12 -10.61 -7.54
CA ALA A 165 -0.62 -10.94 -8.87
C ALA A 165 -0.85 -12.42 -9.23
N LYS A 166 -0.76 -13.32 -8.25
CA LYS A 166 -1.05 -14.74 -8.44
C LYS A 166 -2.55 -15.02 -8.65
N LYS A 167 -3.41 -14.08 -8.33
CA LYS A 167 -4.88 -14.18 -8.46
C LYS A 167 -5.40 -13.58 -9.76
N THR A 168 -4.55 -12.91 -10.55
CA THR A 168 -4.96 -12.36 -11.83
C THR A 168 -5.42 -13.47 -12.78
N PRO A 169 -6.42 -13.19 -13.65
CA PRO A 169 -6.85 -14.18 -14.63
C PRO A 169 -5.71 -14.66 -15.52
N ALA A 170 -5.71 -15.94 -15.87
CA ALA A 170 -4.77 -16.47 -16.85
C ALA A 170 -5.00 -15.79 -18.20
N ALA A 171 -3.91 -15.43 -18.86
CA ALA A 171 -3.95 -14.86 -20.20
C ALA A 171 -4.48 -15.88 -21.23
#